data_550d2ad362b0ffb5bcc589c09f71a9cb
#
_entry.id   550d2ad362b0ffb5bcc589c09f71a9cb
#
_cell.length_a   1.000
_cell.length_b   1.000
_cell.length_c   1.000
_cell.angle_alpha   90.00
_cell.angle_beta   90.00
_cell.angle_gamma   90.00
#
_symmetry.space_group_name_H-M   'P 1'
#
loop_
_entity.id
_entity.type
_entity.pdbx_description
1 polymer ?
#
loop_
_entity_poly.entity_id
_entity_poly.type
_entity_poly.pdbx_seq_one_letter_code
_entity_poly.pdbx_strand_id
1 'polypeptide(L)'
;MDPEGLRLTLRKVYERYHLPVLITENGIGAPDILEEDESVHDSYRIEYLAAHINQLRLAVTDGVEVMGYCPWSAIDLVSTHQGYGKRYGFIYVDRDEFDLREMKRYKKDSFYWYRDVIAANGACVE
;
A
#
# COMPACT_ATOMS: atom_id res chain seq x y z
N MET A 1 -8.63 8.16 -8.14
CA MET A 1 -7.25 7.96 -7.67
C MET A 1 -6.39 9.08 -8.25
N ASP A 2 -5.57 9.75 -7.44
CA ASP A 2 -4.72 10.88 -7.85
C ASP A 2 -3.27 10.67 -7.39
N PRO A 3 -2.50 9.80 -8.06
CA PRO A 3 -1.12 9.54 -7.68
C PRO A 3 -0.19 10.76 -7.93
N GLU A 4 -0.52 11.65 -8.87
CA GLU A 4 0.24 12.88 -9.12
C GLU A 4 0.19 13.83 -7.92
N GLY A 5 -0.90 13.83 -7.16
CA GLY A 5 -1.04 14.58 -5.92
C GLY A 5 0.03 14.23 -4.89
N LEU A 6 0.49 12.96 -4.83
CA LEU A 6 1.60 12.56 -3.97
C LEU A 6 2.90 13.26 -4.38
N ARG A 7 3.26 13.24 -5.67
CA ARG A 7 4.47 13.92 -6.18
C ARG A 7 4.45 15.41 -5.88
N LEU A 8 3.32 16.07 -6.15
CA LEU A 8 3.16 17.50 -5.88
C LEU A 8 3.29 17.83 -4.39
N THR A 9 2.71 16.98 -3.53
CA THR A 9 2.80 17.14 -2.07
C THR A 9 4.24 16.99 -1.59
N LEU A 10 4.95 15.96 -2.04
CA LEU A 10 6.36 15.73 -1.69
C LEU A 10 7.24 16.90 -2.09
N ARG A 11 7.07 17.43 -3.30
CA ARG A 11 7.79 18.62 -3.76
C ARG A 11 7.51 19.84 -2.89
N LYS A 12 6.25 20.15 -2.61
CA LYS A 12 5.86 21.30 -1.78
C LYS A 12 6.42 21.21 -0.35
N VAL A 13 6.37 20.01 0.24
CA VAL A 13 6.93 19.79 1.58
C VAL A 13 8.44 19.97 1.57
N TYR A 14 9.11 19.38 0.59
CA TYR A 14 10.58 19.49 0.47
C TYR A 14 11.03 20.92 0.18
N GLU A 15 10.38 21.64 -0.75
CA GLU A 15 10.66 23.04 -1.05
C GLU A 15 10.51 23.96 0.18
N ARG A 16 9.59 23.63 1.08
CA ARG A 16 9.33 24.42 2.28
C ARG A 16 10.33 24.18 3.40
N TYR A 17 10.72 22.93 3.61
CA TYR A 17 11.48 22.54 4.81
C TYR A 17 12.94 22.19 4.51
N HIS A 18 13.26 21.82 3.28
CA HIS A 18 14.60 21.35 2.86
C HIS A 18 15.14 20.23 3.76
N LEU A 19 14.28 19.31 4.18
CA LEU A 19 14.60 18.15 4.99
C LEU A 19 14.14 16.88 4.27
N PRO A 20 14.86 15.75 4.48
CA PRO A 20 14.45 14.46 3.94
C PRO A 20 13.02 14.09 4.37
N VAL A 21 12.26 13.50 3.46
CA VAL A 21 10.85 13.15 3.67
C VAL A 21 10.69 11.65 3.81
N LEU A 22 9.99 11.21 4.86
CA LEU A 22 9.55 9.83 5.04
C LEU A 22 8.04 9.76 4.85
N ILE A 23 7.58 8.90 3.93
CA ILE A 23 6.16 8.59 3.80
C ILE A 23 5.86 7.48 4.80
N THR A 24 5.18 7.83 5.89
CA THR A 24 4.89 6.92 7.00
C THR A 24 3.65 6.08 6.75
N GLU A 25 2.77 6.50 5.83
CA GLU A 25 1.53 5.81 5.53
C GLU A 25 1.02 6.18 4.12
N ASN A 26 0.80 5.19 3.28
CA ASN A 26 0.08 5.33 2.02
C ASN A 26 -0.52 3.98 1.61
N GLY A 27 -1.80 3.95 1.26
CA GLY A 27 -2.46 2.70 0.88
C GLY A 27 -3.92 2.90 0.48
N ILE A 28 -4.55 1.79 0.14
CA ILE A 28 -5.96 1.73 -0.23
C ILE A 28 -6.64 0.57 0.48
N GLY A 29 -7.85 0.82 0.97
CA GLY A 29 -8.72 -0.21 1.53
C GLY A 29 -9.92 -0.48 0.64
N ALA A 30 -10.20 -1.76 0.42
CA ALA A 30 -11.40 -2.24 -0.27
C ALA A 30 -11.81 -3.61 0.28
N PRO A 31 -13.00 -4.12 -0.06
CA PRO A 31 -13.36 -5.50 0.23
C PRO A 31 -12.45 -6.47 -0.55
N ASP A 32 -11.96 -7.49 0.15
CA ASP A 32 -11.22 -8.61 -0.47
C ASP A 32 -12.00 -9.91 -0.23
N ILE A 33 -11.88 -10.84 -1.14
CA ILE A 33 -12.51 -12.15 -1.09
C ILE A 33 -11.42 -13.21 -0.93
N LEU A 34 -11.60 -14.11 0.04
CA LEU A 34 -10.81 -15.33 0.15
C LEU A 34 -11.47 -16.39 -0.73
N GLU A 35 -10.77 -16.84 -1.75
CA GLU A 35 -11.24 -17.86 -2.68
C GLU A 35 -11.16 -19.26 -2.06
N GLU A 36 -11.80 -20.26 -2.69
CA GLU A 36 -11.81 -21.65 -2.21
C GLU A 36 -10.41 -22.29 -2.17
N ASP A 37 -9.50 -21.84 -3.03
CA ASP A 37 -8.10 -22.28 -3.08
C ASP A 37 -7.16 -21.51 -2.14
N GLU A 38 -7.74 -20.75 -1.21
CA GLU A 38 -7.04 -19.91 -0.23
C GLU A 38 -6.26 -18.73 -0.86
N SER A 39 -6.51 -18.38 -2.12
CA SER A 39 -5.96 -17.19 -2.76
C SER A 39 -6.79 -15.94 -2.45
N VAL A 40 -6.15 -14.76 -2.54
CA VAL A 40 -6.81 -13.45 -2.44
C VAL A 40 -6.26 -12.54 -3.52
N HIS A 41 -7.12 -12.21 -4.48
CA HIS A 41 -6.77 -11.39 -5.63
C HIS A 41 -7.08 -9.91 -5.37
N ASP A 42 -6.06 -9.08 -5.25
CA ASP A 42 -6.17 -7.67 -4.93
C ASP A 42 -5.39 -6.78 -5.94
N SER A 43 -5.60 -7.01 -7.23
CA SER A 43 -4.95 -6.27 -8.33
C SER A 43 -5.12 -4.76 -8.20
N TYR A 44 -6.29 -4.29 -7.73
CA TYR A 44 -6.55 -2.87 -7.47
C TYR A 44 -5.54 -2.24 -6.49
N ARG A 45 -5.04 -3.02 -5.52
CA ARG A 45 -4.02 -2.58 -4.55
C ARG A 45 -2.66 -2.48 -5.23
N ILE A 46 -2.32 -3.45 -6.07
CA ILE A 46 -1.10 -3.44 -6.88
C ILE A 46 -1.09 -2.19 -7.77
N GLU A 47 -2.17 -1.95 -8.52
CA GLU A 47 -2.32 -0.79 -9.40
C GLU A 47 -2.20 0.54 -8.64
N TYR A 48 -2.83 0.63 -7.45
CA TYR A 48 -2.74 1.82 -6.61
C TYR A 48 -1.31 2.10 -6.16
N LEU A 49 -0.64 1.09 -5.60
CA LEU A 49 0.71 1.23 -5.07
C LEU A 49 1.72 1.47 -6.19
N ALA A 50 1.61 0.77 -7.32
CA ALA A 50 2.46 0.95 -8.49
C ALA A 50 2.40 2.40 -8.99
N ALA A 51 1.19 2.95 -9.16
CA ALA A 51 1.00 4.32 -9.59
C ALA A 51 1.63 5.34 -8.60
N HIS A 52 1.46 5.14 -7.29
CA HIS A 52 2.01 6.05 -6.28
C HIS A 52 3.53 5.94 -6.15
N ILE A 53 4.09 4.73 -6.17
CA ILE A 53 5.55 4.51 -6.13
C ILE A 53 6.21 5.09 -7.39
N ASN A 54 5.57 5.01 -8.55
CA ASN A 54 6.08 5.66 -9.75
C ASN A 54 6.14 7.19 -9.59
N GLN A 55 5.12 7.81 -9.01
CA GLN A 55 5.14 9.25 -8.73
C GLN A 55 6.17 9.64 -7.66
N LEU A 56 6.42 8.77 -6.68
CA LEU A 56 7.51 8.95 -5.73
C LEU A 56 8.88 8.93 -6.43
N ARG A 57 9.10 7.97 -7.37
CA ARG A 57 10.34 7.94 -8.18
C ARG A 57 10.54 9.23 -8.98
N LEU A 58 9.46 9.74 -9.57
CA LEU A 58 9.50 11.03 -10.27
C LEU A 58 9.79 12.19 -9.32
N ALA A 59 9.27 12.20 -8.09
CA ALA A 59 9.62 13.21 -7.08
C ALA A 59 11.11 13.16 -6.73
N VAL A 60 11.71 11.98 -6.58
CA VAL A 60 13.16 11.82 -6.39
C VAL A 60 13.94 12.38 -7.59
N THR A 61 13.48 12.13 -8.81
CA THR A 61 14.08 12.71 -10.03
C THR A 61 13.97 14.24 -10.05
N ASP A 62 12.90 14.80 -9.49
CA ASP A 62 12.73 16.25 -9.31
C ASP A 62 13.65 16.86 -8.23
N GLY A 63 14.42 16.03 -7.51
CA GLY A 63 15.36 16.47 -6.48
C GLY A 63 14.84 16.39 -5.05
N VAL A 64 13.68 15.76 -4.82
CA VAL A 64 13.17 15.51 -3.46
C VAL A 64 13.98 14.41 -2.79
N GLU A 65 14.51 14.66 -1.60
CA GLU A 65 15.20 13.66 -0.80
C GLU A 65 14.17 12.81 -0.05
N VAL A 66 13.96 11.56 -0.49
CA VAL A 66 13.01 10.62 0.12
C VAL A 66 13.77 9.56 0.90
N MET A 67 13.52 9.46 2.21
CA MET A 67 14.14 8.46 3.11
C MET A 67 13.50 7.08 2.99
N GLY A 68 12.20 7.02 2.70
CA GLY A 68 11.49 5.76 2.63
C GLY A 68 10.00 5.91 2.38
N TYR A 69 9.37 4.75 2.19
CA TYR A 69 7.96 4.61 1.90
C TYR A 69 7.38 3.44 2.68
N CYS A 70 6.36 3.72 3.50
CA CYS A 70 5.67 2.72 4.31
C CYS A 70 4.24 2.56 3.79
N PRO A 71 3.90 1.44 3.14
CA PRO A 71 2.52 1.20 2.71
C PRO A 71 1.62 0.88 3.90
N TRP A 72 0.37 1.29 3.82
CA TRP A 72 -0.68 0.93 4.76
C TRP A 72 -1.59 -0.14 4.14
N SER A 73 -1.58 -1.39 4.65
CA SER A 73 -0.81 -1.86 5.78
C SER A 73 -0.25 -3.27 5.54
N ALA A 74 0.60 -3.77 6.43
CA ALA A 74 1.17 -5.11 6.31
C ALA A 74 0.12 -6.22 6.44
N ILE A 75 -0.88 -6.05 7.32
CA ILE A 75 -1.91 -7.03 7.64
C ILE A 75 -3.28 -6.34 7.71
N ASP A 76 -4.36 -7.06 7.40
CA ASP A 76 -5.71 -6.54 7.56
C ASP A 76 -5.99 -6.16 9.01
N LEU A 77 -6.65 -5.03 9.17
CA LEU A 77 -7.01 -4.46 10.48
C LEU A 77 -8.39 -3.81 10.41
N VAL A 78 -8.91 -3.44 11.57
CA VAL A 78 -10.21 -2.77 11.68
C VAL A 78 -10.12 -1.34 11.13
N SER A 79 -10.94 -1.03 10.12
CA SER A 79 -11.14 0.35 9.69
C SER A 79 -11.94 1.12 10.74
N THR A 80 -11.49 2.33 11.07
CA THR A 80 -12.21 3.21 12.02
C THR A 80 -13.59 3.64 11.55
N HIS A 81 -13.88 3.55 10.25
CA HIS A 81 -15.14 4.00 9.66
C HIS A 81 -15.98 2.88 9.04
N GLN A 82 -15.37 1.78 8.62
CA GLN A 82 -16.02 0.72 7.84
C GLN A 82 -15.75 -0.70 8.39
N GLY A 83 -15.29 -0.78 9.64
CA GLY A 83 -15.06 -2.06 10.31
C GLY A 83 -14.09 -2.98 9.57
N TYR A 84 -14.30 -4.27 9.66
CA TYR A 84 -13.45 -5.29 9.04
C TYR A 84 -13.73 -5.52 7.55
N GLY A 85 -14.86 -5.04 7.04
CA GLY A 85 -15.22 -5.16 5.62
C GLY A 85 -14.28 -4.41 4.68
N LYS A 86 -13.62 -3.34 5.17
CA LYS A 86 -12.62 -2.60 4.43
C LYS A 86 -11.21 -3.05 4.82
N ARG A 87 -10.55 -3.75 3.92
CA ARG A 87 -9.26 -4.40 4.14
C ARG A 87 -8.13 -3.59 3.53
N TYR A 88 -7.02 -3.45 4.27
CA TYR A 88 -5.87 -2.62 3.87
C TYR A 88 -4.58 -3.42 3.67
N GLY A 89 -4.51 -4.63 4.26
CA GLY A 89 -3.27 -5.38 4.38
C GLY A 89 -2.82 -6.07 3.11
N PHE A 90 -1.54 -6.37 3.03
CA PHE A 90 -0.97 -7.38 2.12
C PHE A 90 -1.29 -8.81 2.57
N ILE A 91 -1.62 -8.97 3.84
CA ILE A 91 -2.00 -10.24 4.46
C ILE A 91 -3.46 -10.15 4.84
N TYR A 92 -4.27 -11.05 4.27
CA TYR A 92 -5.66 -11.24 4.62
C TYR A 92 -5.76 -11.93 5.99
N VAL A 93 -6.69 -11.47 6.82
CA VAL A 93 -7.05 -12.11 8.08
C VAL A 93 -8.45 -12.69 7.95
N ASP A 94 -8.58 -14.01 8.14
CA ASP A 94 -9.85 -14.71 8.04
C ASP A 94 -10.72 -14.42 9.27
N ARG A 95 -11.43 -13.30 9.17
CA ARG A 95 -12.49 -12.92 10.11
C ARG A 95 -13.47 -11.94 9.45
N ASP A 96 -14.69 -11.93 9.94
CA ASP A 96 -15.70 -10.91 9.61
C ASP A 96 -15.84 -9.88 10.75
N GLU A 97 -16.76 -8.93 10.58
CA GLU A 97 -17.01 -7.86 11.56
C GLU A 97 -17.36 -8.43 12.94
N PHE A 98 -18.23 -9.45 12.99
CA PHE A 98 -18.75 -10.02 14.23
C PHE A 98 -18.37 -11.49 14.44
N ASP A 99 -17.66 -12.10 13.49
CA ASP A 99 -17.21 -13.49 13.56
C ASP A 99 -15.69 -13.57 13.43
N LEU A 100 -15.04 -14.05 14.48
CA LEU A 100 -13.58 -14.21 14.52
C LEU A 100 -13.09 -15.34 13.62
N ARG A 101 -13.96 -16.28 13.21
CA ARG A 101 -13.59 -17.47 12.44
C ARG A 101 -12.33 -18.11 13.02
N GLU A 102 -11.37 -18.52 12.18
CA GLU A 102 -10.12 -19.13 12.62
C GLU A 102 -8.95 -18.14 12.72
N MET A 103 -9.16 -16.89 12.34
CA MET A 103 -8.12 -15.85 12.32
C MET A 103 -6.88 -16.27 11.51
N LYS A 104 -7.00 -17.17 10.56
CA LYS A 104 -5.91 -17.56 9.66
C LYS A 104 -5.42 -16.37 8.84
N ARG A 105 -4.17 -16.42 8.40
CA ARG A 105 -3.53 -15.38 7.59
C ARG A 105 -3.18 -15.94 6.23
N TYR A 106 -3.58 -15.23 5.18
CA TYR A 106 -3.32 -15.58 3.80
C TYR A 106 -2.61 -14.43 3.10
N LYS A 107 -1.54 -14.73 2.38
CA LYS A 107 -0.81 -13.72 1.61
C LYS A 107 -1.61 -13.41 0.35
N LYS A 108 -1.89 -12.11 0.11
CA LYS A 108 -2.58 -11.65 -1.09
C LYS A 108 -1.59 -11.54 -2.27
N ASP A 109 -2.11 -11.36 -3.48
CA ASP A 109 -1.26 -11.16 -4.67
C ASP A 109 -0.33 -9.96 -4.49
N SER A 110 -0.82 -8.88 -3.90
CA SER A 110 -0.03 -7.69 -3.58
C SER A 110 1.14 -7.95 -2.63
N PHE A 111 1.08 -8.98 -1.77
CA PHE A 111 2.20 -9.37 -0.91
C PHE A 111 3.41 -9.81 -1.74
N TYR A 112 3.19 -10.66 -2.72
CA TYR A 112 4.26 -11.18 -3.57
C TYR A 112 4.80 -10.09 -4.49
N TRP A 113 3.93 -9.31 -5.08
CA TRP A 113 4.30 -8.16 -5.89
C TRP A 113 5.15 -7.15 -5.11
N TYR A 114 4.72 -6.77 -3.90
CA TYR A 114 5.45 -5.79 -3.11
C TYR A 114 6.79 -6.31 -2.58
N ARG A 115 6.90 -7.60 -2.26
CA ARG A 115 8.17 -8.26 -1.99
C ARG A 115 9.17 -8.03 -3.14
N ASP A 116 8.72 -8.19 -4.37
CA ASP A 116 9.57 -8.04 -5.55
C ASP A 116 9.92 -6.57 -5.82
N VAL A 117 9.00 -5.64 -5.53
CA VAL A 117 9.27 -4.19 -5.53
C VAL A 117 10.38 -3.83 -4.53
N ILE A 118 10.32 -4.38 -3.30
CA ILE A 118 11.36 -4.17 -2.30
C ILE A 118 12.70 -4.73 -2.77
N ALA A 119 12.72 -5.95 -3.28
CA ALA A 119 13.95 -6.60 -3.77
C ALA A 119 14.61 -5.81 -4.90
N ALA A 120 13.83 -5.16 -5.74
CA ALA A 120 14.30 -4.32 -6.85
C ALA A 120 14.51 -2.84 -6.46
N ASN A 121 14.35 -2.49 -5.18
CA ASN A 121 14.40 -1.10 -4.70
C ASN A 121 13.51 -0.14 -5.51
N GLY A 122 12.30 -0.59 -5.83
CA GLY A 122 11.32 0.17 -6.60
C GLY A 122 11.61 0.29 -8.10
N ALA A 123 12.58 -0.42 -8.64
CA ALA A 123 12.94 -0.31 -10.07
C ALA A 123 11.94 -1.05 -10.99
N CYS A 124 11.20 -2.04 -10.48
CA CYS A 124 10.22 -2.82 -11.24
C CYS A 124 8.79 -2.51 -10.78
N VAL A 125 8.32 -1.31 -11.05
CA VAL A 125 6.95 -0.87 -10.72
C VAL A 125 6.16 -0.72 -12.02
N GLU A 126 5.98 -1.83 -12.73
CA GLU A 126 5.10 -1.92 -13.89
C GLU A 126 3.85 -2.73 -13.56
#